data_65cc96b6e1dac80fcab9138faa4011bf
#
_entry.id   65cc96b6e1dac80fcab9138faa4011bf
#
_cell.length_a   1.000
_cell.length_b   1.000
_cell.length_c   1.000
_cell.angle_alpha   90.00
_cell.angle_beta   90.00
_cell.angle_gamma   90.00
#
_symmetry.space_group_name_H-M   'P 1'
#
loop_
_entity.id
_entity.type
_entity.pdbx_description
1 polymer ?
#
loop_
_entity_poly.entity_id
_entity_poly.type
_entity_poly.pdbx_seq_one_letter_code
_entity_poly.pdbx_strand_id
1 'polypeptide(L)'
;MLLTKKSDASGVNPRSPFVHSLRRGLAQALPTMDRRGFLRRSGLGVGVGLAASQLTLVKKAQAATGEVALGKGKVEVKRTVCTHCSVGCAVDAVVENGVWVRQEPVFDSPLNLGAHCAKGAALREHGHGEYRLRYPMKLVNGKYERISWDTALTEISAKLLDLKKASGPDSIYWIGSSKHNNEQAYLMRKFVSFWGSNNCDHQARICHSTTVAGVANTWGYGAMTNSYNDMQNSKCAMYIGSNAAEAHPVSMLHMLHAKETGTKMIVVDPRFTRTAAKADEFVRIRSGSDIPFLFGVLYHVFKNGWEDKQYINDRVFGMDKVKEDVMAKWTPDKVEEACGVKEEQVFKVAKMMSDNRPSTLVWCMGQTQHTIGNAMVRASCILQLALGNVGKSGGGTNIF
;
A
#
# COMPACT_ATOMS: atom_id res chain seq x y z
N MET A 1 37.92 6.33 3.83
CA MET A 1 38.08 6.43 5.29
C MET A 1 37.19 5.34 5.90
N LEU A 2 37.77 4.22 6.28
CA LEU A 2 37.08 3.14 6.97
C LEU A 2 36.95 3.53 8.45
N LEU A 3 35.71 3.77 8.88
CA LEU A 3 35.43 3.98 10.30
C LEU A 3 35.56 2.64 11.04
N THR A 4 36.64 2.46 11.76
CA THR A 4 36.79 1.36 12.70
C THR A 4 36.21 1.76 14.05
N LYS A 5 35.16 1.11 14.49
CA LYS A 5 34.60 1.20 15.83
C LYS A 5 35.61 0.55 16.80
N LYS A 6 36.12 1.28 17.78
CA LYS A 6 36.81 0.69 18.92
C LYS A 6 35.81 -0.09 19.75
N SER A 7 35.98 -1.39 19.83
CA SER A 7 35.36 -2.22 20.86
C SER A 7 36.46 -2.70 21.79
N ASP A 8 36.31 -2.44 23.08
CA ASP A 8 37.20 -2.96 24.11
C ASP A 8 37.11 -4.49 24.17
N ALA A 9 38.29 -5.04 24.37
CA ALA A 9 38.57 -6.44 24.20
C ALA A 9 38.29 -7.27 25.45
N SER A 10 37.82 -8.47 25.23
CA SER A 10 38.36 -9.63 25.94
C SER A 10 38.19 -10.88 25.10
N GLY A 11 39.29 -11.52 24.75
CA GLY A 11 39.40 -12.92 24.41
C GLY A 11 39.02 -13.34 23.00
N VAL A 12 39.87 -13.09 21.98
CA VAL A 12 39.87 -13.88 20.75
C VAL A 12 41.31 -14.12 20.29
N ASN A 13 41.59 -15.38 20.00
CA ASN A 13 42.81 -15.99 19.51
C ASN A 13 43.52 -15.26 18.34
N PRO A 14 44.88 -15.34 18.24
CA PRO A 14 45.61 -14.64 17.21
C PRO A 14 45.34 -15.20 15.81
N ARG A 15 45.02 -14.30 14.91
CA ARG A 15 44.82 -14.54 13.48
C ARG A 15 46.06 -15.13 12.83
N SER A 16 45.86 -16.12 11.96
CA SER A 16 46.92 -16.81 11.25
C SER A 16 47.90 -15.87 10.54
N PRO A 17 49.21 -16.19 10.51
CA PRO A 17 50.24 -15.32 9.87
C PRO A 17 50.00 -15.05 8.38
N PHE A 18 49.24 -15.92 7.72
CA PHE A 18 48.96 -15.84 6.29
C PHE A 18 48.08 -14.65 5.90
N VAL A 19 47.07 -14.30 6.71
CA VAL A 19 46.18 -13.14 6.44
C VAL A 19 46.91 -11.81 6.64
N HIS A 20 47.92 -11.76 7.52
CA HIS A 20 48.72 -10.56 7.78
C HIS A 20 49.70 -10.25 6.66
N SER A 21 50.26 -11.28 5.99
CA SER A 21 51.18 -11.14 4.84
C SER A 21 50.45 -10.67 3.58
N LEU A 22 49.26 -11.17 3.32
CA LEU A 22 48.42 -10.73 2.20
C LEU A 22 47.99 -9.26 2.31
N ARG A 23 47.71 -8.77 3.52
CA ARG A 23 47.36 -7.35 3.74
C ARG A 23 48.56 -6.42 3.54
N ARG A 24 49.79 -6.81 3.88
CA ARG A 24 50.99 -6.02 3.63
C ARG A 24 51.37 -5.99 2.15
N GLY A 25 51.25 -7.08 1.44
CA GLY A 25 51.53 -7.16 0.00
C GLY A 25 50.58 -6.29 -0.84
N LEU A 26 49.31 -6.27 -0.53
CA LEU A 26 48.30 -5.44 -1.20
C LEU A 26 48.44 -3.95 -0.92
N ALA A 27 48.88 -3.58 0.29
CA ALA A 27 49.11 -2.17 0.65
C ALA A 27 50.35 -1.56 -0.02
N GLN A 28 51.35 -2.40 -0.36
CA GLN A 28 52.55 -1.94 -1.07
C GLN A 28 52.43 -1.90 -2.58
N ALA A 29 51.42 -2.56 -3.15
CA ALA A 29 51.18 -2.62 -4.58
C ALA A 29 50.29 -1.49 -5.13
N LEU A 30 49.67 -0.67 -4.27
CA LEU A 30 48.85 0.45 -4.69
C LEU A 30 49.67 1.75 -4.73
N PRO A 31 49.75 2.44 -5.89
CA PRO A 31 50.40 3.73 -5.97
C PRO A 31 49.65 4.74 -5.10
N THR A 32 50.40 5.54 -4.34
CA THR A 32 49.86 6.66 -3.57
C THR A 32 49.24 7.69 -4.51
N MET A 33 47.92 7.77 -4.50
CA MET A 33 47.18 8.76 -5.27
C MET A 33 46.65 9.88 -4.37
N ASP A 34 46.78 11.12 -4.83
CA ASP A 34 46.13 12.22 -4.16
C ASP A 34 44.60 12.15 -4.31
N ARG A 35 43.88 12.87 -3.45
CA ARG A 35 42.39 12.86 -3.41
C ARG A 35 41.78 13.31 -4.73
N ARG A 36 42.40 14.18 -5.48
CA ARG A 36 41.93 14.68 -6.79
C ARG A 36 42.13 13.66 -7.91
N GLY A 37 43.29 12.98 -7.90
CA GLY A 37 43.58 11.90 -8.85
C GLY A 37 42.65 10.67 -8.65
N PHE A 38 42.34 10.36 -7.37
CA PHE A 38 41.35 9.32 -7.04
C PHE A 38 39.96 9.67 -7.56
N LEU A 39 39.46 10.90 -7.31
CA LEU A 39 38.14 11.32 -7.75
C LEU A 39 37.99 11.41 -9.29
N ARG A 40 39.06 11.86 -9.98
CA ARG A 40 39.04 11.88 -11.46
C ARG A 40 39.05 10.49 -12.08
N ARG A 41 39.81 9.56 -11.55
CA ARG A 41 39.87 8.17 -12.06
C ARG A 41 38.69 7.33 -11.65
N SER A 42 38.15 7.49 -10.45
CA SER A 42 36.94 6.84 -10.00
C SER A 42 35.70 7.39 -10.71
N GLY A 43 35.61 8.68 -10.98
CA GLY A 43 34.52 9.28 -11.76
C GLY A 43 34.45 8.75 -13.20
N LEU A 44 35.62 8.63 -13.88
CA LEU A 44 35.70 8.01 -15.21
C LEU A 44 35.41 6.50 -15.17
N GLY A 45 35.95 5.78 -14.18
CA GLY A 45 35.71 4.34 -14.03
C GLY A 45 34.26 4.02 -13.66
N VAL A 46 33.61 4.84 -12.82
CA VAL A 46 32.19 4.71 -12.50
C VAL A 46 31.30 5.09 -13.67
N GLY A 47 31.65 6.13 -14.44
CA GLY A 47 30.90 6.51 -15.65
C GLY A 47 30.93 5.43 -16.73
N VAL A 48 32.09 4.88 -17.03
CA VAL A 48 32.24 3.78 -18.01
C VAL A 48 31.67 2.47 -17.45
N GLY A 49 31.83 2.19 -16.16
CA GLY A 49 31.26 1.02 -15.49
C GLY A 49 29.73 1.07 -15.42
N LEU A 50 29.12 2.23 -15.18
CA LEU A 50 27.67 2.43 -15.20
C LEU A 50 27.12 2.31 -16.63
N ALA A 51 27.77 2.89 -17.62
CA ALA A 51 27.35 2.74 -19.02
C ALA A 51 27.48 1.29 -19.52
N ALA A 52 28.57 0.59 -19.17
CA ALA A 52 28.76 -0.81 -19.52
C ALA A 52 27.83 -1.74 -18.70
N SER A 53 27.53 -1.42 -17.44
CA SER A 53 26.58 -2.18 -16.62
C SER A 53 25.12 -1.97 -17.07
N GLN A 54 24.77 -0.76 -17.50
CA GLN A 54 23.46 -0.49 -18.09
C GLN A 54 23.27 -1.26 -19.41
N LEU A 55 24.30 -1.26 -20.29
CA LEU A 55 24.26 -2.04 -21.53
C LEU A 55 24.25 -3.55 -21.29
N THR A 56 24.95 -4.05 -20.25
CA THR A 56 24.93 -5.47 -19.87
C THR A 56 23.65 -5.84 -19.15
N LEU A 57 23.06 -4.95 -18.33
CA LEU A 57 21.77 -5.15 -17.69
C LEU A 57 20.62 -5.12 -18.72
N VAL A 58 20.65 -4.20 -19.67
CA VAL A 58 19.69 -4.16 -20.78
C VAL A 58 19.84 -5.40 -21.69
N LYS A 59 21.07 -5.81 -22.03
CA LYS A 59 21.30 -7.06 -22.75
C LYS A 59 20.94 -8.31 -21.92
N LYS A 60 21.17 -8.32 -20.59
CA LYS A 60 20.69 -9.40 -19.72
C LYS A 60 19.18 -9.38 -19.54
N ALA A 61 18.55 -8.21 -19.44
CA ALA A 61 17.09 -8.08 -19.41
C ALA A 61 16.47 -8.52 -20.75
N GLN A 62 17.07 -8.16 -21.88
CA GLN A 62 16.66 -8.64 -23.20
C GLN A 62 16.98 -10.13 -23.41
N ALA A 63 18.08 -10.65 -22.87
CA ALA A 63 18.41 -12.09 -22.91
C ALA A 63 17.58 -12.89 -21.88
N ALA A 64 17.05 -12.27 -20.84
CA ALA A 64 16.11 -12.92 -19.91
C ALA A 64 14.68 -13.02 -20.49
N THR A 65 14.36 -12.29 -21.55
CA THR A 65 13.15 -12.48 -22.36
C THR A 65 13.37 -13.53 -23.47
N GLY A 66 14.61 -13.96 -23.72
CA GLY A 66 15.01 -15.00 -24.66
C GLY A 66 15.58 -16.20 -23.91
N GLU A 67 14.81 -17.29 -23.89
CA GLU A 67 15.22 -18.67 -23.60
C GLU A 67 16.23 -18.85 -22.44
N VAL A 68 15.75 -18.76 -21.22
CA VAL A 68 16.36 -19.56 -20.15
C VAL A 68 16.09 -21.02 -20.54
N ALA A 69 17.15 -21.78 -20.81
CA ALA A 69 17.09 -23.22 -21.00
C ALA A 69 16.63 -23.86 -19.68
N LEU A 70 15.35 -23.75 -19.41
CA LEU A 70 14.62 -24.56 -18.45
C LEU A 70 14.48 -25.94 -19.10
N GLY A 71 14.59 -27.00 -18.34
CA GLY A 71 14.63 -28.37 -18.84
C GLY A 71 13.60 -28.66 -19.93
N LYS A 72 13.66 -29.83 -20.57
CA LYS A 72 12.87 -30.24 -21.75
C LYS A 72 11.34 -30.23 -21.58
N GLY A 73 10.80 -29.46 -20.61
CA GLY A 73 9.38 -29.32 -20.30
C GLY A 73 8.72 -28.12 -20.97
N LYS A 74 7.39 -28.16 -21.10
CA LYS A 74 6.60 -27.03 -21.60
C LYS A 74 6.63 -25.88 -20.58
N VAL A 75 7.23 -24.76 -20.95
CA VAL A 75 7.28 -23.53 -20.14
C VAL A 75 6.26 -22.53 -20.64
N GLU A 76 5.44 -22.02 -19.75
CA GLU A 76 4.46 -20.98 -20.03
C GLU A 76 4.69 -19.79 -19.08
N VAL A 77 4.57 -18.57 -19.58
CA VAL A 77 4.53 -17.36 -18.75
C VAL A 77 3.10 -16.86 -18.72
N LYS A 78 2.54 -16.74 -17.49
CA LYS A 78 1.17 -16.29 -17.28
C LYS A 78 1.17 -15.03 -16.45
N ARG A 79 0.66 -13.93 -17.01
CA ARG A 79 0.48 -12.68 -16.29
C ARG A 79 -0.65 -12.82 -15.27
N THR A 80 -0.39 -12.38 -14.05
CA THR A 80 -1.33 -12.38 -12.94
C THR A 80 -1.11 -11.17 -12.03
N VAL A 81 -1.82 -11.11 -10.93
CA VAL A 81 -1.80 -10.01 -9.95
C VAL A 81 -1.48 -10.55 -8.57
N CYS A 82 -0.62 -9.85 -7.84
CA CYS A 82 -0.36 -10.13 -6.44
C CYS A 82 -1.61 -9.91 -5.58
N THR A 83 -1.96 -10.89 -4.75
CA THR A 83 -3.18 -10.89 -3.95
C THR A 83 -2.99 -10.37 -2.51
N HIS A 84 -1.79 -9.92 -2.13
CA HIS A 84 -1.49 -9.58 -0.74
C HIS A 84 -2.06 -8.23 -0.27
N CYS A 85 -2.09 -7.24 -1.14
CA CYS A 85 -2.60 -5.90 -0.78
C CYS A 85 -3.23 -5.19 -1.98
N SER A 86 -3.87 -4.03 -1.72
CA SER A 86 -4.62 -3.26 -2.71
C SER A 86 -3.77 -2.64 -3.83
N VAL A 87 -2.44 -2.64 -3.73
CA VAL A 87 -1.57 -2.12 -4.81
C VAL A 87 -1.77 -2.89 -6.11
N GLY A 88 -2.06 -4.20 -6.01
CA GLY A 88 -2.32 -5.01 -7.21
C GLY A 88 -1.12 -5.15 -8.13
N CYS A 89 0.08 -5.35 -7.59
CA CYS A 89 1.30 -5.50 -8.38
C CYS A 89 1.17 -6.60 -9.43
N ALA A 90 1.46 -6.26 -10.68
CA ALA A 90 1.46 -7.22 -11.78
C ALA A 90 2.68 -8.17 -11.68
N VAL A 91 2.44 -9.45 -11.95
CA VAL A 91 3.40 -10.54 -11.80
C VAL A 91 3.33 -11.45 -13.02
N ASP A 92 4.47 -11.79 -13.57
CA ASP A 92 4.62 -12.84 -14.58
C ASP A 92 5.01 -14.16 -13.90
N ALA A 93 4.07 -15.08 -13.84
CA ALA A 93 4.25 -16.41 -13.29
C ALA A 93 4.86 -17.34 -14.36
N VAL A 94 6.04 -17.89 -14.09
CA VAL A 94 6.69 -18.89 -14.94
C VAL A 94 6.21 -20.26 -14.49
N VAL A 95 5.52 -20.96 -15.39
CA VAL A 95 4.91 -22.27 -15.14
C VAL A 95 5.62 -23.31 -16.00
N GLU A 96 6.18 -24.33 -15.37
CA GLU A 96 6.84 -25.45 -16.04
C GLU A 96 6.04 -26.72 -15.76
N ASN A 97 5.57 -27.38 -16.81
CA ASN A 97 4.75 -28.61 -16.71
C ASN A 97 3.56 -28.47 -15.77
N GLY A 98 2.88 -27.31 -15.76
CA GLY A 98 1.75 -27.05 -14.91
C GLY A 98 2.08 -26.61 -13.48
N VAL A 99 3.36 -26.53 -13.10
CA VAL A 99 3.82 -26.08 -11.79
C VAL A 99 4.37 -24.66 -11.87
N TRP A 100 3.91 -23.78 -11.00
CA TRP A 100 4.47 -22.44 -10.87
C TRP A 100 5.85 -22.53 -10.20
N VAL A 101 6.92 -22.39 -10.98
CA VAL A 101 8.30 -22.57 -10.50
C VAL A 101 8.99 -21.26 -10.13
N ARG A 102 8.65 -20.15 -10.79
CA ARG A 102 9.27 -18.84 -10.58
C ARG A 102 8.30 -17.73 -10.91
N GLN A 103 8.55 -16.53 -10.40
CA GLN A 103 7.82 -15.32 -10.75
C GLN A 103 8.77 -14.15 -10.93
N GLU A 104 8.35 -13.23 -11.79
CA GLU A 104 9.05 -11.98 -12.05
C GLU A 104 8.07 -10.80 -11.91
N PRO A 105 8.52 -9.63 -11.45
CA PRO A 105 7.71 -8.43 -11.51
C PRO A 105 7.53 -7.98 -12.95
N VAL A 106 6.37 -7.46 -13.27
CA VAL A 106 6.09 -6.90 -14.60
C VAL A 106 6.69 -5.51 -14.70
N PHE A 107 7.69 -5.34 -15.55
CA PHE A 107 8.47 -4.10 -15.68
C PHE A 107 7.71 -2.95 -16.35
N ASP A 108 6.79 -3.25 -17.24
CA ASP A 108 5.94 -2.30 -17.95
C ASP A 108 4.64 -1.98 -17.20
N SER A 109 4.46 -2.53 -16.01
CA SER A 109 3.30 -2.22 -15.17
C SER A 109 3.39 -0.81 -14.57
N PRO A 110 2.40 0.07 -14.81
CA PRO A 110 2.40 1.41 -14.25
C PRO A 110 2.20 1.43 -12.72
N LEU A 111 1.74 0.32 -12.14
CA LEU A 111 1.46 0.23 -10.71
C LEU A 111 2.67 -0.16 -9.87
N ASN A 112 3.45 -1.14 -10.32
CA ASN A 112 4.59 -1.64 -9.55
C ASN A 112 5.96 -1.38 -10.17
N LEU A 113 6.02 -0.83 -11.38
CA LEU A 113 7.27 -0.35 -12.01
C LEU A 113 8.42 -1.38 -11.94
N GLY A 114 8.11 -2.65 -12.16
CA GLY A 114 9.10 -3.73 -12.07
C GLY A 114 9.53 -4.10 -10.64
N ALA A 115 8.78 -3.71 -9.62
CA ALA A 115 9.11 -3.97 -8.23
C ALA A 115 8.18 -4.98 -7.56
N HIS A 116 8.74 -5.71 -6.59
CA HIS A 116 8.00 -6.49 -5.60
C HIS A 116 8.41 -6.08 -4.19
N CYS A 117 7.49 -6.16 -3.23
CA CYS A 117 7.84 -6.23 -1.81
C CYS A 117 8.08 -7.69 -1.39
N ALA A 118 8.53 -7.91 -0.16
CA ALA A 118 8.77 -9.26 0.37
C ALA A 118 7.54 -10.19 0.27
N LYS A 119 6.33 -9.65 0.46
CA LYS A 119 5.07 -10.42 0.31
C LYS A 119 4.84 -10.85 -1.14
N GLY A 120 5.05 -9.94 -2.09
CA GLY A 120 4.92 -10.23 -3.52
C GLY A 120 5.97 -11.23 -4.00
N ALA A 121 7.20 -11.13 -3.50
CA ALA A 121 8.27 -12.08 -3.80
C ALA A 121 7.96 -13.50 -3.32
N ALA A 122 7.20 -13.65 -2.24
CA ALA A 122 6.77 -14.94 -1.68
C ALA A 122 5.43 -15.46 -2.25
N LEU A 123 4.87 -14.82 -3.27
CA LEU A 123 3.52 -15.14 -3.78
C LEU A 123 3.40 -16.59 -4.27
N ARG A 124 4.46 -17.14 -4.89
CA ARG A 124 4.52 -18.52 -5.36
C ARG A 124 4.19 -19.52 -4.25
N GLU A 125 4.64 -19.26 -3.02
CA GLU A 125 4.43 -20.17 -1.88
C GLU A 125 2.94 -20.33 -1.53
N HIS A 126 2.11 -19.33 -1.81
CA HIS A 126 0.67 -19.43 -1.66
C HIS A 126 0.02 -20.29 -2.75
N GLY A 127 0.56 -20.28 -3.96
CA GLY A 127 0.04 -21.05 -5.09
C GLY A 127 0.49 -22.50 -5.09
N HIS A 128 1.79 -22.74 -4.91
CA HIS A 128 2.45 -24.03 -5.05
C HIS A 128 3.43 -24.37 -3.93
N GLY A 129 3.30 -23.74 -2.76
CA GLY A 129 4.12 -24.04 -1.59
C GLY A 129 3.90 -25.44 -1.06
N GLU A 130 4.89 -25.98 -0.34
CA GLU A 130 4.88 -27.32 0.23
C GLU A 130 3.67 -27.57 1.15
N TYR A 131 3.30 -26.57 1.95
CA TYR A 131 2.22 -26.66 2.93
C TYR A 131 0.83 -26.32 2.36
N ARG A 132 0.74 -26.08 1.06
CA ARG A 132 -0.55 -25.81 0.43
C ARG A 132 -1.45 -27.03 0.43
N LEU A 133 -2.71 -26.88 0.91
CA LEU A 133 -3.73 -27.92 0.78
C LEU A 133 -4.01 -28.22 -0.69
N ARG A 134 -3.92 -29.49 -1.07
CA ARG A 134 -4.11 -29.97 -2.45
C ARG A 134 -5.39 -30.78 -2.62
N TYR A 135 -5.96 -31.21 -1.51
CA TYR A 135 -7.14 -32.09 -1.48
C TYR A 135 -8.07 -31.66 -0.37
N PRO A 136 -9.38 -31.93 -0.51
CA PRO A 136 -10.33 -31.71 0.58
C PRO A 136 -9.99 -32.62 1.76
N MET A 137 -10.21 -32.07 2.95
CA MET A 137 -9.94 -32.79 4.21
C MET A 137 -11.22 -32.78 5.05
N LYS A 138 -11.52 -33.94 5.67
CA LYS A 138 -12.64 -34.13 6.59
C LYS A 138 -12.13 -34.44 7.99
N LEU A 139 -12.69 -33.80 9.00
CA LEU A 139 -12.40 -34.11 10.39
C LEU A 139 -13.10 -35.41 10.81
N VAL A 140 -12.32 -36.46 11.11
CA VAL A 140 -12.82 -37.75 11.56
C VAL A 140 -12.13 -38.08 12.87
N ASN A 141 -12.88 -38.28 13.95
CA ASN A 141 -12.34 -38.64 15.28
C ASN A 141 -11.18 -37.72 15.74
N GLY A 142 -11.31 -36.38 15.48
CA GLY A 142 -10.31 -35.39 15.89
C GLY A 142 -9.06 -35.29 14.99
N LYS A 143 -9.01 -36.04 13.89
CA LYS A 143 -7.93 -35.96 12.88
C LYS A 143 -8.49 -35.61 11.51
N TYR A 144 -7.75 -34.79 10.76
CA TYR A 144 -8.12 -34.49 9.39
C TYR A 144 -7.64 -35.60 8.45
N GLU A 145 -8.60 -36.21 7.74
CA GLU A 145 -8.38 -37.24 6.75
C GLU A 145 -8.67 -36.70 5.35
N ARG A 146 -7.84 -37.11 4.39
CA ARG A 146 -8.03 -36.78 2.97
C ARG A 146 -9.26 -37.49 2.42
N ILE A 147 -10.12 -36.76 1.73
CA ILE A 147 -11.26 -37.31 0.98
C ILE A 147 -11.19 -36.90 -0.50
N SER A 148 -11.98 -37.54 -1.36
CA SER A 148 -12.10 -37.12 -2.75
C SER A 148 -12.95 -35.85 -2.90
N TRP A 149 -12.78 -35.15 -4.03
CA TRP A 149 -13.66 -34.02 -4.37
C TRP A 149 -15.11 -34.46 -4.51
N ASP A 150 -15.37 -35.61 -5.11
CA ASP A 150 -16.74 -36.13 -5.27
C ASP A 150 -17.40 -36.38 -3.91
N THR A 151 -16.67 -37.00 -2.98
CA THR A 151 -17.15 -37.18 -1.60
C THR A 151 -17.44 -35.86 -0.93
N ALA A 152 -16.51 -34.89 -1.01
CA ALA A 152 -16.68 -33.58 -0.41
C ALA A 152 -17.90 -32.84 -0.98
N LEU A 153 -18.03 -32.77 -2.30
CA LEU A 153 -19.13 -32.09 -2.97
C LEU A 153 -20.46 -32.75 -2.67
N THR A 154 -20.53 -34.08 -2.68
CA THR A 154 -21.75 -34.83 -2.39
C THR A 154 -22.26 -34.60 -0.96
N GLU A 155 -21.35 -34.75 0.03
CA GLU A 155 -21.71 -34.58 1.44
C GLU A 155 -22.08 -33.10 1.76
N ILE A 156 -21.33 -32.13 1.24
CA ILE A 156 -21.60 -30.70 1.46
C ILE A 156 -22.93 -30.33 0.81
N SER A 157 -23.17 -30.74 -0.44
CA SER A 157 -24.42 -30.45 -1.15
C SER A 157 -25.60 -31.04 -0.46
N ALA A 158 -25.54 -32.30 -0.04
CA ALA A 158 -26.62 -32.95 0.70
C ALA A 158 -26.95 -32.18 2.00
N LYS A 159 -25.90 -31.83 2.78
CA LYS A 159 -26.09 -31.07 4.02
C LYS A 159 -26.68 -29.69 3.80
N LEU A 160 -26.23 -28.97 2.77
CA LEU A 160 -26.80 -27.66 2.42
C LEU A 160 -28.27 -27.77 2.01
N LEU A 161 -28.64 -28.76 1.19
CA LEU A 161 -30.01 -28.99 0.77
C LEU A 161 -30.94 -29.37 1.94
N ASP A 162 -30.46 -30.21 2.87
CA ASP A 162 -31.17 -30.56 4.08
C ASP A 162 -31.44 -29.33 4.96
N LEU A 163 -30.44 -28.46 5.14
CA LEU A 163 -30.58 -27.20 5.88
C LEU A 163 -31.59 -26.27 5.19
N LYS A 164 -31.50 -26.14 3.87
CA LYS A 164 -32.47 -25.36 3.09
C LYS A 164 -33.86 -25.88 3.25
N LYS A 165 -34.08 -27.21 3.22
CA LYS A 165 -35.38 -27.85 3.39
C LYS A 165 -35.93 -27.66 4.80
N ALA A 166 -35.09 -27.77 5.80
CA ALA A 166 -35.49 -27.68 7.21
C ALA A 166 -35.76 -26.25 7.68
N SER A 167 -34.96 -25.28 7.22
CA SER A 167 -34.88 -23.92 7.79
C SER A 167 -34.95 -22.80 6.75
N GLY A 168 -35.19 -23.13 5.48
CA GLY A 168 -35.24 -22.16 4.38
C GLY A 168 -33.87 -21.73 3.83
N PRO A 169 -33.84 -21.00 2.70
CA PRO A 169 -32.62 -20.61 2.02
C PRO A 169 -31.77 -19.63 2.83
N ASP A 170 -32.38 -18.83 3.70
CA ASP A 170 -31.71 -17.82 4.52
C ASP A 170 -31.04 -18.39 5.77
N SER A 171 -31.10 -19.71 5.99
CA SER A 171 -30.38 -20.40 7.06
C SER A 171 -28.86 -20.44 6.84
N ILE A 172 -28.39 -20.04 5.67
CA ILE A 172 -26.97 -20.05 5.30
C ILE A 172 -26.52 -18.63 5.01
N TYR A 173 -25.34 -18.29 5.55
CA TYR A 173 -24.67 -17.01 5.28
C TYR A 173 -23.42 -17.24 4.42
N TRP A 174 -23.34 -16.52 3.31
CA TRP A 174 -22.28 -16.63 2.32
C TRP A 174 -21.34 -15.42 2.40
N ILE A 175 -20.06 -15.66 2.63
CA ILE A 175 -19.08 -14.60 2.81
C ILE A 175 -18.05 -14.65 1.69
N GLY A 176 -17.95 -13.55 0.93
CA GLY A 176 -16.90 -13.32 -0.06
C GLY A 176 -15.60 -12.83 0.54
N SER A 177 -14.57 -12.71 -0.29
CA SER A 177 -13.23 -12.33 0.09
C SER A 177 -12.62 -11.29 -0.85
N SER A 178 -11.81 -10.38 -0.33
CA SER A 178 -10.98 -9.46 -1.13
C SER A 178 -9.94 -10.17 -2.01
N LYS A 179 -9.79 -11.48 -1.84
CA LYS A 179 -8.87 -12.31 -2.63
C LYS A 179 -9.55 -13.03 -3.79
N HIS A 180 -10.88 -12.85 -3.94
CA HIS A 180 -11.58 -13.28 -5.14
C HIS A 180 -11.17 -12.42 -6.35
N ASN A 181 -11.07 -13.05 -7.52
CA ASN A 181 -11.10 -12.33 -8.79
C ASN A 181 -12.57 -11.96 -9.15
N ASN A 182 -12.75 -11.17 -10.19
CA ASN A 182 -14.09 -10.71 -10.60
C ASN A 182 -15.03 -11.88 -10.95
N GLU A 183 -14.51 -12.91 -11.62
CA GLU A 183 -15.26 -14.08 -12.04
C GLU A 183 -15.74 -14.89 -10.83
N GLN A 184 -14.87 -15.09 -9.84
CA GLN A 184 -15.24 -15.77 -8.59
C GLN A 184 -16.31 -15.01 -7.81
N ALA A 185 -16.17 -13.69 -7.69
CA ALA A 185 -17.14 -12.83 -7.01
C ALA A 185 -18.51 -12.87 -7.72
N TYR A 186 -18.51 -12.80 -9.05
CA TYR A 186 -19.71 -12.92 -9.86
C TYR A 186 -20.38 -14.28 -9.69
N LEU A 187 -19.62 -15.39 -9.81
CA LEU A 187 -20.14 -16.73 -9.67
C LEU A 187 -20.74 -16.98 -8.28
N MET A 188 -20.04 -16.50 -7.23
CA MET A 188 -20.55 -16.59 -5.87
C MET A 188 -21.89 -15.85 -5.73
N ARG A 189 -21.98 -14.61 -6.17
CA ARG A 189 -23.22 -13.83 -6.09
C ARG A 189 -24.36 -14.46 -6.90
N LYS A 190 -24.04 -14.93 -8.10
CA LYS A 190 -24.98 -15.65 -8.96
C LYS A 190 -25.50 -16.92 -8.27
N PHE A 191 -24.60 -17.73 -7.70
CA PHE A 191 -24.95 -18.95 -6.97
C PHE A 191 -25.92 -18.64 -5.81
N VAL A 192 -25.61 -17.66 -4.97
CA VAL A 192 -26.45 -17.29 -3.83
C VAL A 192 -27.82 -16.79 -4.27
N SER A 193 -27.90 -16.06 -5.40
CA SER A 193 -29.18 -15.62 -5.98
C SER A 193 -30.01 -16.81 -6.44
N PHE A 194 -29.43 -17.81 -7.10
CA PHE A 194 -30.12 -19.05 -7.47
C PHE A 194 -30.44 -19.93 -6.25
N TRP A 195 -29.64 -19.85 -5.21
CA TRP A 195 -29.96 -20.49 -3.94
C TRP A 195 -31.25 -19.95 -3.31
N GLY A 196 -31.58 -18.70 -3.60
CA GLY A 196 -32.78 -18.02 -3.13
C GLY A 196 -32.62 -17.25 -1.84
N SER A 197 -31.40 -16.77 -1.56
CA SER A 197 -31.08 -15.98 -0.37
C SER A 197 -30.43 -14.65 -0.73
N ASN A 198 -30.61 -13.65 0.16
CA ASN A 198 -29.83 -12.40 0.17
C ASN A 198 -28.75 -12.39 1.24
N ASN A 199 -28.59 -13.46 2.02
CA ASN A 199 -27.56 -13.58 3.06
C ASN A 199 -26.18 -13.79 2.45
N CYS A 200 -25.71 -12.79 1.71
CA CYS A 200 -24.42 -12.77 1.05
C CYS A 200 -23.75 -11.43 1.28
N ASP A 201 -22.57 -11.44 1.84
CA ASP A 201 -21.79 -10.24 2.07
C ASP A 201 -20.31 -10.52 1.80
N HIS A 202 -19.49 -9.50 1.97
CA HIS A 202 -18.06 -9.52 1.69
C HIS A 202 -17.27 -9.14 2.94
N GLN A 203 -16.03 -9.62 3.07
CA GLN A 203 -15.16 -9.25 4.18
C GLN A 203 -14.97 -7.72 4.30
N ALA A 204 -15.13 -6.98 3.22
CA ALA A 204 -15.09 -5.52 3.21
C ALA A 204 -16.17 -4.88 4.11
N ARG A 205 -17.26 -5.62 4.46
CA ARG A 205 -18.22 -5.18 5.47
C ARG A 205 -17.55 -4.85 6.80
N ILE A 206 -16.58 -5.65 7.22
CA ILE A 206 -15.83 -5.45 8.47
C ILE A 206 -14.62 -4.54 8.24
N CYS A 207 -14.01 -4.62 7.08
CA CYS A 207 -12.76 -3.93 6.74
C CYS A 207 -12.98 -2.47 6.28
N HIS A 208 -13.92 -2.24 5.36
CA HIS A 208 -14.05 -0.97 4.62
C HIS A 208 -15.43 -0.33 4.70
N SER A 209 -16.42 -0.90 5.39
CA SER A 209 -17.81 -0.41 5.33
C SER A 209 -17.94 1.08 5.68
N THR A 210 -17.22 1.53 6.71
CA THR A 210 -17.25 2.94 7.13
C THR A 210 -16.62 3.86 6.09
N THR A 211 -15.55 3.44 5.44
CA THR A 211 -14.95 4.19 4.33
C THR A 211 -15.88 4.21 3.12
N VAL A 212 -16.40 3.07 2.68
CA VAL A 212 -17.31 3.00 1.52
C VAL A 212 -18.52 3.88 1.75
N ALA A 213 -19.16 3.78 2.91
CA ALA A 213 -20.31 4.60 3.26
C ALA A 213 -19.95 6.09 3.40
N GLY A 214 -18.81 6.41 4.01
CA GLY A 214 -18.36 7.79 4.19
C GLY A 214 -18.09 8.49 2.87
N VAL A 215 -17.39 7.83 1.96
CA VAL A 215 -17.10 8.32 0.61
C VAL A 215 -18.38 8.44 -0.23
N ALA A 216 -19.19 7.38 -0.27
CA ALA A 216 -20.44 7.37 -1.04
C ALA A 216 -21.44 8.44 -0.56
N ASN A 217 -21.54 8.66 0.75
CA ASN A 217 -22.41 9.69 1.33
C ASN A 217 -21.88 11.12 1.12
N THR A 218 -20.63 11.28 0.70
CA THR A 218 -20.05 12.62 0.48
C THR A 218 -20.04 13.00 -1.00
N TRP A 219 -19.66 12.10 -1.90
CA TRP A 219 -19.62 12.40 -3.34
C TRP A 219 -20.26 11.32 -4.24
N GLY A 220 -21.08 10.43 -3.65
CA GLY A 220 -21.98 9.55 -4.41
C GLY A 220 -21.35 8.24 -4.89
N TYR A 221 -20.05 8.01 -4.68
CA TYR A 221 -19.35 6.81 -5.15
C TYR A 221 -18.34 6.31 -4.12
N GLY A 222 -18.43 5.04 -3.75
CA GLY A 222 -17.68 4.42 -2.65
C GLY A 222 -16.34 3.82 -3.06
N ALA A 223 -15.46 4.58 -3.73
CA ALA A 223 -14.14 4.13 -4.10
C ALA A 223 -13.10 5.26 -4.02
N MET A 224 -11.81 4.91 -4.06
CA MET A 224 -10.75 5.92 -4.21
C MET A 224 -10.88 6.64 -5.55
N THR A 225 -10.50 7.90 -5.59
CA THR A 225 -10.73 8.77 -6.75
C THR A 225 -9.63 8.68 -7.81
N ASN A 226 -8.41 8.33 -7.41
CA ASN A 226 -7.23 8.32 -8.24
C ASN A 226 -6.47 6.99 -8.11
N SER A 227 -5.69 6.61 -9.10
CA SER A 227 -4.84 5.42 -9.04
C SER A 227 -3.52 5.69 -8.29
N TYR A 228 -2.81 4.64 -7.89
CA TYR A 228 -1.55 4.77 -7.16
C TYR A 228 -0.48 5.55 -7.92
N ASN A 229 -0.35 5.31 -9.23
CA ASN A 229 0.62 5.99 -10.07
C ASN A 229 0.33 7.48 -10.24
N ASP A 230 -0.92 7.92 -10.07
CA ASP A 230 -1.28 9.33 -10.14
C ASP A 230 -0.76 10.15 -8.94
N MET A 231 -0.37 9.50 -7.85
CA MET A 231 0.25 10.17 -6.70
C MET A 231 1.53 10.92 -7.05
N GLN A 232 2.23 10.53 -8.11
CA GLN A 232 3.41 11.25 -8.60
C GLN A 232 3.09 12.66 -9.12
N ASN A 233 1.84 12.96 -9.43
CA ASN A 233 1.37 14.25 -9.89
C ASN A 233 0.94 15.18 -8.73
N SER A 234 0.90 14.67 -7.50
CA SER A 234 0.61 15.47 -6.31
C SER A 234 1.71 16.46 -6.01
N LYS A 235 1.34 17.62 -5.43
CA LYS A 235 2.28 18.59 -4.86
C LYS A 235 2.39 18.46 -3.35
N CYS A 236 1.35 17.91 -2.71
CA CYS A 236 1.35 17.53 -1.30
C CYS A 236 0.54 16.24 -1.13
N ALA A 237 1.02 15.34 -0.27
CA ALA A 237 0.29 14.13 0.10
C ALA A 237 0.19 14.05 1.63
N MET A 238 -1.02 13.94 2.17
CA MET A 238 -1.24 13.71 3.59
C MET A 238 -1.69 12.26 3.83
N TYR A 239 -0.86 11.49 4.52
CA TYR A 239 -1.18 10.14 5.01
C TYR A 239 -1.77 10.24 6.41
N ILE A 240 -2.98 9.78 6.60
CA ILE A 240 -3.66 9.78 7.90
C ILE A 240 -4.18 8.38 8.23
N GLY A 241 -3.71 7.81 9.34
CA GLY A 241 -4.06 6.44 9.72
C GLY A 241 -3.65 5.37 8.69
N SER A 242 -2.55 5.61 7.96
CA SER A 242 -2.04 4.73 6.91
C SER A 242 -0.53 4.55 7.02
N ASN A 243 -0.09 3.32 7.24
CA ASN A 243 1.32 2.94 7.23
C ASN A 243 1.70 2.21 5.94
N ALA A 244 1.66 2.94 4.83
CA ALA A 244 1.87 2.40 3.50
C ALA A 244 3.24 1.73 3.31
N ALA A 245 4.29 2.26 3.94
CA ALA A 245 5.64 1.68 3.84
C ALA A 245 5.73 0.24 4.34
N GLU A 246 4.87 -0.18 5.25
CA GLU A 246 4.79 -1.56 5.75
C GLU A 246 3.67 -2.36 5.10
N ALA A 247 2.46 -1.79 4.99
CA ALA A 247 1.28 -2.50 4.51
C ALA A 247 1.20 -2.55 2.97
N HIS A 248 1.60 -1.46 2.30
CA HIS A 248 1.50 -1.26 0.85
C HIS A 248 2.83 -0.78 0.24
N PRO A 249 3.96 -1.48 0.45
CA PRO A 249 5.30 -0.92 0.23
C PRO A 249 5.54 -0.39 -1.19
N VAL A 250 4.99 -1.08 -2.20
CA VAL A 250 5.21 -0.69 -3.60
C VAL A 250 4.50 0.61 -3.96
N SER A 251 3.40 0.97 -3.28
CA SER A 251 2.76 2.28 -3.49
C SER A 251 3.67 3.45 -3.12
N MET A 252 4.60 3.23 -2.19
CA MET A 252 5.57 4.24 -1.77
C MET A 252 6.55 4.64 -2.89
N LEU A 253 6.73 3.81 -3.92
CA LEU A 253 7.58 4.19 -5.06
C LEU A 253 7.05 5.48 -5.73
N HIS A 254 5.73 5.55 -5.96
CA HIS A 254 5.12 6.72 -6.58
C HIS A 254 5.26 7.97 -5.72
N MET A 255 5.08 7.82 -4.40
CA MET A 255 5.26 8.92 -3.46
C MET A 255 6.71 9.37 -3.35
N LEU A 256 7.66 8.43 -3.32
CA LEU A 256 9.09 8.76 -3.25
C LEU A 256 9.58 9.43 -4.53
N HIS A 257 9.15 8.97 -5.71
CA HIS A 257 9.42 9.65 -6.98
C HIS A 257 8.82 11.08 -7.00
N ALA A 258 7.59 11.25 -6.48
CA ALA A 258 7.01 12.58 -6.34
C ALA A 258 7.84 13.49 -5.41
N LYS A 259 8.38 12.94 -4.31
CA LYS A 259 9.27 13.69 -3.40
C LYS A 259 10.57 14.15 -4.08
N GLU A 260 11.14 13.36 -4.97
CA GLU A 260 12.32 13.73 -5.76
C GLU A 260 12.06 14.99 -6.62
N THR A 261 10.81 15.23 -6.99
CA THR A 261 10.38 16.43 -7.72
C THR A 261 9.81 17.55 -6.85
N GLY A 262 9.93 17.41 -5.51
CA GLY A 262 9.60 18.45 -4.54
C GLY A 262 8.24 18.32 -3.85
N THR A 263 7.47 17.25 -4.09
CA THR A 263 6.21 17.00 -3.42
C THR A 263 6.40 16.90 -1.91
N LYS A 264 5.55 17.57 -1.15
CA LYS A 264 5.53 17.54 0.31
C LYS A 264 4.77 16.33 0.82
N MET A 265 5.25 15.73 1.90
CA MET A 265 4.60 14.59 2.52
C MET A 265 4.31 14.87 3.99
N ILE A 266 3.05 14.77 4.37
CA ILE A 266 2.56 14.89 5.74
C ILE A 266 2.12 13.51 6.20
N VAL A 267 2.47 13.12 7.42
CA VAL A 267 1.98 11.86 8.03
C VAL A 267 1.35 12.16 9.38
N VAL A 268 0.11 11.76 9.52
CA VAL A 268 -0.71 11.93 10.73
C VAL A 268 -1.01 10.55 11.30
N ASP A 269 -0.40 10.21 12.43
CA ASP A 269 -0.52 8.89 13.03
C ASP A 269 -0.18 8.97 14.54
N PRO A 270 -0.86 8.26 15.42
CA PRO A 270 -0.48 8.21 16.83
C PRO A 270 0.89 7.57 17.07
N ARG A 271 1.39 6.79 16.11
CA ARG A 271 2.69 6.10 16.14
C ARG A 271 3.65 6.63 15.06
N PHE A 272 4.91 6.85 15.42
CA PHE A 272 5.95 7.14 14.43
C PHE A 272 6.29 5.89 13.62
N THR A 273 5.70 5.78 12.43
CA THR A 273 5.79 4.61 11.54
C THR A 273 6.95 4.72 10.55
N ARG A 274 7.22 3.64 9.80
CA ARG A 274 8.16 3.70 8.65
C ARG A 274 7.69 4.68 7.57
N THR A 275 6.39 4.88 7.42
CA THR A 275 5.84 5.91 6.54
C THR A 275 6.14 7.30 7.09
N ALA A 276 5.96 7.51 8.39
CA ALA A 276 6.28 8.77 9.07
C ALA A 276 7.76 9.15 8.96
N ALA A 277 8.66 8.16 8.94
CA ALA A 277 10.10 8.39 8.75
C ALA A 277 10.47 9.01 7.38
N LYS A 278 9.53 9.08 6.44
CA LYS A 278 9.71 9.71 5.11
C LYS A 278 8.98 11.06 4.99
N ALA A 279 8.23 11.45 6.02
CA ALA A 279 7.45 12.68 6.03
C ALA A 279 8.35 13.94 6.12
N ASP A 280 7.89 15.04 5.51
CA ASP A 280 8.41 16.38 5.73
C ASP A 280 7.79 16.98 7.01
N GLU A 281 6.56 16.54 7.35
CA GLU A 281 5.88 16.88 8.58
C GLU A 281 5.22 15.63 9.19
N PHE A 282 5.53 15.34 10.46
CA PHE A 282 4.88 14.28 11.22
C PHE A 282 4.02 14.86 12.33
N VAL A 283 2.75 14.50 12.34
CA VAL A 283 1.77 14.92 13.33
C VAL A 283 1.34 13.75 14.17
N ARG A 284 1.58 13.81 15.46
CA ARG A 284 1.13 12.80 16.41
C ARG A 284 -0.21 13.20 17.02
N ILE A 285 -1.29 12.59 16.56
CA ILE A 285 -2.63 12.79 17.14
C ILE A 285 -2.93 11.76 18.25
N ARG A 286 -3.88 12.08 19.12
CA ARG A 286 -4.52 11.06 19.96
C ARG A 286 -5.35 10.12 19.10
N SER A 287 -5.35 8.82 19.42
CA SER A 287 -6.17 7.84 18.69
C SER A 287 -7.65 8.23 18.74
N GLY A 288 -8.33 8.21 17.58
CA GLY A 288 -9.74 8.55 17.47
C GLY A 288 -10.04 10.05 17.37
N SER A 289 -9.02 10.91 17.31
CA SER A 289 -9.19 12.36 17.20
C SER A 289 -8.98 12.91 15.78
N ASP A 290 -9.21 12.10 14.78
CA ASP A 290 -9.07 12.49 13.36
C ASP A 290 -10.00 13.64 12.99
N ILE A 291 -11.27 13.62 13.45
CA ILE A 291 -12.24 14.67 13.15
C ILE A 291 -11.82 16.03 13.72
N PRO A 292 -11.49 16.16 15.04
CA PRO A 292 -10.95 17.38 15.57
C PRO A 292 -9.75 17.93 14.80
N PHE A 293 -8.79 17.05 14.47
CA PHE A 293 -7.62 17.46 13.70
C PHE A 293 -7.97 17.96 12.30
N LEU A 294 -8.78 17.21 11.54
CA LEU A 294 -9.19 17.59 10.17
C LEU A 294 -10.02 18.86 10.15
N PHE A 295 -10.91 19.03 11.13
CA PHE A 295 -11.69 20.26 11.24
C PHE A 295 -10.87 21.44 11.74
N GLY A 296 -9.82 21.20 12.54
CA GLY A 296 -8.81 22.21 12.84
C GLY A 296 -8.05 22.68 11.59
N VAL A 297 -7.68 21.75 10.71
CA VAL A 297 -7.10 22.09 9.39
C VAL A 297 -8.10 22.92 8.56
N LEU A 298 -9.37 22.50 8.49
CA LEU A 298 -10.44 23.25 7.80
C LEU A 298 -10.68 24.61 8.41
N TYR A 299 -10.62 24.77 9.74
CA TYR A 299 -10.73 26.06 10.40
C TYR A 299 -9.71 27.06 9.84
N HIS A 300 -8.44 26.67 9.75
CA HIS A 300 -7.40 27.52 9.19
C HIS A 300 -7.57 27.76 7.69
N VAL A 301 -8.02 26.77 6.93
CA VAL A 301 -8.35 26.93 5.50
C VAL A 301 -9.42 28.02 5.32
N PHE A 302 -10.51 27.96 6.08
CA PHE A 302 -11.60 28.92 5.98
C PHE A 302 -11.26 30.29 6.57
N LYS A 303 -10.56 30.34 7.71
CA LYS A 303 -10.14 31.58 8.36
C LYS A 303 -9.24 32.43 7.48
N ASN A 304 -8.37 31.78 6.70
CA ASN A 304 -7.42 32.46 5.82
C ASN A 304 -7.91 32.58 4.36
N GLY A 305 -9.10 32.09 4.03
CA GLY A 305 -9.66 32.16 2.68
C GLY A 305 -8.92 31.30 1.65
N TRP A 306 -8.32 30.18 2.08
CA TRP A 306 -7.55 29.27 1.24
C TRP A 306 -8.41 28.21 0.54
N GLU A 307 -9.71 28.15 0.81
CA GLU A 307 -10.64 27.28 0.11
C GLU A 307 -10.72 27.60 -1.40
N ASP A 308 -10.99 26.60 -2.22
CA ASP A 308 -11.26 26.78 -3.65
C ASP A 308 -12.73 27.19 -3.84
N LYS A 309 -12.98 28.49 -3.77
CA LYS A 309 -14.34 29.06 -3.83
C LYS A 309 -15.05 28.74 -5.14
N GLN A 310 -14.32 28.78 -6.27
CA GLN A 310 -14.90 28.47 -7.58
C GLN A 310 -15.34 27.01 -7.64
N TYR A 311 -14.45 26.08 -7.21
CA TYR A 311 -14.77 24.66 -7.15
C TYR A 311 -15.97 24.36 -6.23
N ILE A 312 -16.00 25.03 -5.06
CA ILE A 312 -17.11 24.87 -4.10
C ILE A 312 -18.42 25.33 -4.73
N ASN A 313 -18.46 26.51 -5.34
CA ASN A 313 -19.67 27.04 -5.97
C ASN A 313 -20.18 26.16 -7.10
N ASP A 314 -19.26 25.59 -7.91
CA ASP A 314 -19.63 24.81 -9.09
C ASP A 314 -20.03 23.37 -8.77
N ARG A 315 -19.51 22.80 -7.67
CA ARG A 315 -19.54 21.33 -7.47
C ARG A 315 -19.93 20.84 -6.09
N VAL A 316 -20.01 21.73 -5.07
CA VAL A 316 -20.19 21.29 -3.68
C VAL A 316 -21.45 21.89 -3.08
N PHE A 317 -22.33 21.02 -2.59
CA PHE A 317 -23.53 21.44 -1.88
C PHE A 317 -23.28 21.51 -0.37
N GLY A 318 -23.71 22.56 0.30
CA GLY A 318 -23.76 22.69 1.76
C GLY A 318 -22.41 23.00 2.43
N MET A 319 -21.39 23.47 1.71
CA MET A 319 -20.11 23.85 2.29
C MET A 319 -20.20 25.08 3.18
N ASP A 320 -21.16 25.97 2.92
CA ASP A 320 -21.49 27.13 3.75
C ASP A 320 -21.82 26.72 5.19
N LYS A 321 -22.70 25.74 5.36
CA LYS A 321 -23.07 25.17 6.67
C LYS A 321 -21.90 24.47 7.37
N VAL A 322 -21.07 23.77 6.61
CA VAL A 322 -19.84 23.16 7.14
C VAL A 322 -18.88 24.24 7.64
N LYS A 323 -18.71 25.32 6.87
CA LYS A 323 -17.85 26.44 7.25
C LYS A 323 -18.36 27.11 8.53
N GLU A 324 -19.66 27.38 8.62
CA GLU A 324 -20.30 27.95 9.81
C GLU A 324 -20.05 27.06 11.04
N ASP A 325 -20.31 25.76 10.94
CA ASP A 325 -20.14 24.82 12.03
C ASP A 325 -18.66 24.68 12.48
N VAL A 326 -17.75 24.59 11.51
CA VAL A 326 -16.30 24.48 11.77
C VAL A 326 -15.80 25.76 12.49
N MET A 327 -16.16 26.94 11.99
CA MET A 327 -15.72 28.20 12.57
C MET A 327 -16.27 28.44 13.98
N ALA A 328 -17.49 27.95 14.26
CA ALA A 328 -18.13 28.11 15.57
C ALA A 328 -17.62 27.11 16.61
N LYS A 329 -17.34 25.85 16.22
CA LYS A 329 -17.10 24.76 17.16
C LYS A 329 -15.65 24.33 17.28
N TRP A 330 -14.86 24.45 16.19
CA TRP A 330 -13.51 23.86 16.11
C TRP A 330 -12.43 24.93 16.19
N THR A 331 -12.52 25.77 17.25
CA THR A 331 -11.48 26.77 17.54
C THR A 331 -10.14 26.09 17.89
N PRO A 332 -9.00 26.75 17.70
CA PRO A 332 -7.68 26.14 17.92
C PRO A 332 -7.49 25.52 19.30
N ASP A 333 -7.98 26.16 20.35
CA ASP A 333 -7.95 25.67 21.73
C ASP A 333 -8.72 24.37 21.91
N LYS A 334 -9.92 24.26 21.33
CA LYS A 334 -10.72 23.03 21.36
C LYS A 334 -10.12 21.90 20.54
N VAL A 335 -9.51 22.25 19.41
CA VAL A 335 -8.79 21.27 18.57
C VAL A 335 -7.58 20.73 19.33
N GLU A 336 -6.77 21.58 19.93
CA GLU A 336 -5.62 21.18 20.73
C GLU A 336 -6.05 20.32 21.92
N GLU A 337 -7.08 20.73 22.66
CA GLU A 337 -7.64 19.93 23.75
C GLU A 337 -8.07 18.54 23.31
N ALA A 338 -8.76 18.43 22.16
CA ALA A 338 -9.29 17.15 21.66
C ALA A 338 -8.23 16.25 21.06
N CYS A 339 -7.35 16.76 20.19
CA CYS A 339 -6.40 15.93 19.44
C CYS A 339 -4.97 15.93 19.98
N GLY A 340 -4.63 16.87 20.87
CA GLY A 340 -3.30 16.99 21.46
C GLY A 340 -2.24 17.58 20.51
N VAL A 341 -2.68 18.23 19.43
CA VAL A 341 -1.79 18.86 18.43
C VAL A 341 -1.85 20.37 18.60
N LYS A 342 -0.70 21.01 18.73
CA LYS A 342 -0.59 22.46 18.87
C LYS A 342 -1.14 23.20 17.64
N GLU A 343 -1.76 24.38 17.87
CA GLU A 343 -2.30 25.22 16.80
C GLU A 343 -1.31 25.47 15.67
N GLU A 344 -0.06 25.79 16.02
CA GLU A 344 1.00 26.08 15.03
C GLU A 344 1.21 24.91 14.06
N GLN A 345 1.16 23.67 14.57
CA GLN A 345 1.32 22.48 13.75
C GLN A 345 0.09 22.23 12.88
N VAL A 346 -1.11 22.42 13.40
CA VAL A 346 -2.37 22.32 12.61
C VAL A 346 -2.39 23.38 11.50
N PHE A 347 -2.02 24.63 11.82
CA PHE A 347 -1.88 25.71 10.86
C PHE A 347 -0.85 25.38 9.77
N LYS A 348 0.32 24.85 10.17
CA LYS A 348 1.37 24.43 9.23
C LYS A 348 0.85 23.39 8.24
N VAL A 349 0.12 22.37 8.70
CA VAL A 349 -0.49 21.34 7.85
C VAL A 349 -1.51 21.98 6.90
N ALA A 350 -2.41 22.85 7.40
CA ALA A 350 -3.39 23.54 6.58
C ALA A 350 -2.73 24.36 5.47
N LYS A 351 -1.67 25.10 5.82
CA LYS A 351 -0.89 25.89 4.87
C LYS A 351 -0.16 25.02 3.85
N MET A 352 0.50 23.93 4.28
CA MET A 352 1.20 23.01 3.37
C MET A 352 0.25 22.42 2.33
N MET A 353 -0.95 21.97 2.72
CA MET A 353 -1.94 21.44 1.79
C MET A 353 -2.53 22.50 0.86
N SER A 354 -2.73 23.72 1.36
CA SER A 354 -3.31 24.81 0.60
C SER A 354 -2.35 25.39 -0.44
N ASP A 355 -1.09 25.57 -0.09
CA ASP A 355 -0.05 26.13 -0.97
C ASP A 355 0.40 25.13 -2.04
N ASN A 356 0.30 23.83 -1.77
CA ASN A 356 0.81 22.77 -2.64
C ASN A 356 -0.34 21.94 -3.24
N ARG A 357 -1.22 22.57 -4.00
CA ARG A 357 -2.29 21.89 -4.75
C ARG A 357 -1.85 21.56 -6.19
N PRO A 358 -2.34 20.46 -6.80
CA PRO A 358 -3.25 19.47 -6.22
C PRO A 358 -2.61 18.68 -5.09
N SER A 359 -3.39 18.43 -4.02
CA SER A 359 -2.96 17.62 -2.90
C SER A 359 -3.82 16.37 -2.75
N THR A 360 -3.18 15.22 -2.51
CA THR A 360 -3.88 13.96 -2.26
C THR A 360 -3.95 13.65 -0.78
N LEU A 361 -5.04 13.01 -0.36
CA LEU A 361 -5.21 12.49 0.98
C LEU A 361 -5.25 10.97 0.94
N VAL A 362 -4.41 10.33 1.74
CA VAL A 362 -4.25 8.88 1.78
C VAL A 362 -4.65 8.37 3.15
N TRP A 363 -5.62 7.47 3.22
CA TRP A 363 -5.96 6.81 4.48
C TRP A 363 -6.08 5.30 4.33
N CYS A 364 -6.12 4.60 5.47
CA CYS A 364 -6.30 3.18 5.57
C CYS A 364 -7.15 2.85 6.81
N MET A 365 -6.91 1.71 7.42
CA MET A 365 -7.71 1.21 8.55
C MET A 365 -7.65 2.09 9.80
N GLY A 366 -6.65 2.94 9.94
CA GLY A 366 -6.55 3.88 11.05
C GLY A 366 -7.71 4.88 11.14
N GLN A 367 -8.30 5.28 10.01
CA GLN A 367 -9.55 6.04 9.97
C GLN A 367 -10.79 5.14 9.87
N THR A 368 -10.70 4.08 9.09
CA THR A 368 -11.84 3.24 8.72
C THR A 368 -12.38 2.43 9.89
N GLN A 369 -11.50 1.82 10.69
CA GLN A 369 -11.89 0.86 11.72
C GLN A 369 -12.12 1.51 13.10
N HIS A 370 -12.96 2.52 13.12
CA HIS A 370 -13.50 3.15 14.32
C HIS A 370 -15.02 3.08 14.35
N THR A 371 -15.62 3.15 15.54
CA THR A 371 -17.10 3.22 15.67
C THR A 371 -17.69 4.43 14.95
N ILE A 372 -16.94 5.52 14.85
CA ILE A 372 -17.28 6.75 14.10
C ILE A 372 -16.52 6.87 12.78
N GLY A 373 -15.96 5.79 12.25
CA GLY A 373 -15.12 5.78 11.05
C GLY A 373 -15.79 6.41 9.82
N ASN A 374 -17.12 6.28 9.68
CA ASN A 374 -17.87 6.95 8.63
C ASN A 374 -17.71 8.48 8.71
N ALA A 375 -17.86 9.06 9.89
CA ALA A 375 -17.72 10.50 10.11
C ALA A 375 -16.26 10.95 9.91
N MET A 376 -15.27 10.15 10.33
CA MET A 376 -13.83 10.44 10.10
C MET A 376 -13.52 10.53 8.61
N VAL A 377 -13.98 9.54 7.84
CA VAL A 377 -13.80 9.51 6.39
C VAL A 377 -14.51 10.70 5.72
N ARG A 378 -15.73 11.03 6.15
CA ARG A 378 -16.42 12.22 5.63
C ARG A 378 -15.67 13.51 5.91
N ALA A 379 -15.04 13.66 7.08
CA ALA A 379 -14.20 14.83 7.38
C ALA A 379 -13.02 14.93 6.41
N SER A 380 -12.37 13.82 6.08
CA SER A 380 -11.32 13.74 5.06
C SER A 380 -11.83 14.14 3.67
N CYS A 381 -12.99 13.64 3.29
CA CYS A 381 -13.65 13.98 2.02
C CYS A 381 -13.99 15.46 1.94
N ILE A 382 -14.54 16.04 3.02
CA ILE A 382 -14.90 17.47 3.11
C ILE A 382 -13.66 18.35 2.93
N LEU A 383 -12.52 18.00 3.55
CA LEU A 383 -11.26 18.72 3.37
C LEU A 383 -10.83 18.74 1.89
N GLN A 384 -10.92 17.60 1.20
CA GLN A 384 -10.56 17.51 -0.21
C GLN A 384 -11.51 18.29 -1.12
N LEU A 385 -12.79 18.36 -0.78
CA LEU A 385 -13.76 19.22 -1.48
C LEU A 385 -13.49 20.71 -1.24
N ALA A 386 -13.19 21.10 0.01
CA ALA A 386 -12.88 22.50 0.35
C ALA A 386 -11.61 22.99 -0.39
N LEU A 387 -10.62 22.13 -0.58
CA LEU A 387 -9.39 22.44 -1.31
C LEU A 387 -9.51 22.30 -2.84
N GLY A 388 -10.66 21.83 -3.35
CA GLY A 388 -10.90 21.65 -4.78
C GLY A 388 -10.02 20.57 -5.42
N ASN A 389 -9.65 19.53 -4.69
CA ASN A 389 -8.73 18.49 -5.14
C ASN A 389 -9.41 17.33 -5.87
N VAL A 390 -10.70 17.09 -5.65
CA VAL A 390 -11.42 15.94 -6.24
C VAL A 390 -11.64 16.17 -7.74
N GLY A 391 -11.32 15.15 -8.54
CA GLY A 391 -11.40 15.22 -10.01
C GLY A 391 -10.18 15.82 -10.70
N LYS A 392 -9.09 16.04 -9.94
CA LYS A 392 -7.81 16.53 -10.47
C LYS A 392 -6.75 15.42 -10.38
N SER A 393 -5.90 15.32 -11.41
CA SER A 393 -4.71 14.46 -11.36
C SER A 393 -3.79 14.93 -10.23
N GLY A 394 -3.27 13.99 -9.45
CA GLY A 394 -2.48 14.27 -8.25
C GLY A 394 -3.29 14.79 -7.04
N GLY A 395 -4.60 14.94 -7.19
CA GLY A 395 -5.52 15.35 -6.12
C GLY A 395 -6.31 14.18 -5.55
N GLY A 396 -7.51 14.48 -5.03
CA GLY A 396 -8.46 13.47 -4.56
C GLY A 396 -7.98 12.62 -3.40
N THR A 397 -8.39 11.36 -3.40
CA THR A 397 -8.08 10.42 -2.31
C THR A 397 -7.60 9.08 -2.83
N ASN A 398 -6.61 8.55 -2.11
CA ASN A 398 -6.14 7.17 -2.26
C ASN A 398 -6.48 6.39 -0.99
N ILE A 399 -7.19 5.30 -1.15
CA ILE A 399 -7.71 4.47 -0.05
C ILE A 399 -7.00 3.12 -0.12
N PHE A 400 -6.19 2.81 0.89
CA PHE A 400 -5.29 1.66 0.90
C PHE A 400 -5.89 0.46 1.65
#